data_aa6c24ec1324c776fb2a9692b1161fc3
#
_entry.id   aa6c24ec1324c776fb2a9692b1161fc3
#
_cell.length_a   1.000
_cell.length_b   1.000
_cell.length_c   1.000
_cell.angle_alpha   90.00
_cell.angle_beta   90.00
_cell.angle_gamma   90.00
#
_symmetry.space_group_name_H-M   'P 1'
#
loop_
_entity.id
_entity.type
_entity.pdbx_description
1 polymer ?
#
loop_
_entity_poly.entity_id
_entity_poly.type
_entity_poly.pdbx_seq_one_letter_code
_entity_poly.pdbx_strand_id
1 'polypeptide(L)'
;INFCVKDNEKIGIVGRNGSGKTTLLKAIASEYEINSGYEEVDIISSGDFNIGYVKQNDGYSLDMKMIDYIRSSFKDILDIERKLNTLEDEMSTHYDEKIVSKYNDLLSRYEYMGGYKYKKEIEVILSKFDFSDKDKDKYLNEFSGGQLTKLSLIRLLLSKPDLLILDEPTN
;
A
#
# COMPACT_ATOMS: atom_id res chain seq x y z
N ILE A 1 4.52 11.41 -26.06
CA ILE A 1 3.32 11.82 -25.29
C ILE A 1 3.81 12.77 -24.22
N ASN A 2 3.29 14.00 -24.19
CA ASN A 2 3.61 14.96 -23.14
C ASN A 2 2.33 15.28 -22.38
N PHE A 3 2.30 15.06 -21.08
CA PHE A 3 1.21 15.46 -20.20
C PHE A 3 1.74 15.71 -18.78
N CYS A 4 0.99 16.45 -18.00
CA CYS A 4 1.30 16.73 -16.60
C CYS A 4 0.09 16.35 -15.75
N VAL A 5 0.33 15.75 -14.60
CA VAL A 5 -0.70 15.43 -13.60
C VAL A 5 -0.57 16.42 -12.47
N LYS A 6 -1.65 17.11 -12.12
CA LYS A 6 -1.71 18.07 -11.01
C LYS A 6 -2.37 17.45 -9.78
N ASP A 7 -2.20 18.10 -8.63
CA ASP A 7 -2.83 17.69 -7.39
C ASP A 7 -4.35 17.57 -7.55
N ASN A 8 -4.90 16.47 -7.02
CA ASN A 8 -6.33 16.14 -7.09
C ASN A 8 -6.89 15.96 -8.52
N GLU A 9 -6.05 15.83 -9.53
CA GLU A 9 -6.49 15.58 -10.91
C GLU A 9 -6.77 14.09 -11.16
N LYS A 10 -7.74 13.82 -12.03
CA LYS A 10 -8.08 12.47 -12.51
C LYS A 10 -7.89 12.43 -14.01
N ILE A 11 -6.99 11.58 -14.49
CA ILE A 11 -6.68 11.43 -15.91
C ILE A 11 -7.13 10.05 -16.39
N GLY A 12 -7.95 10.02 -17.44
CA GLY A 12 -8.34 8.79 -18.14
C GLY A 12 -7.51 8.58 -19.40
N ILE A 13 -6.81 7.45 -19.50
CA ILE A 13 -6.06 7.05 -20.69
C ILE A 13 -6.93 6.11 -21.52
N VAL A 14 -7.34 6.55 -22.71
CA VAL A 14 -8.22 5.80 -23.59
C VAL A 14 -7.48 5.42 -24.89
N GLY A 15 -7.69 4.20 -25.37
CA GLY A 15 -7.09 3.72 -26.60
C GLY A 15 -7.44 2.24 -26.86
N ARG A 16 -7.20 1.77 -28.10
CA ARG A 16 -7.44 0.37 -28.50
C ARG A 16 -6.55 -0.60 -27.70
N ASN A 17 -6.96 -1.87 -27.62
CA ASN A 17 -6.11 -2.90 -27.03
C ASN A 17 -4.79 -2.98 -27.82
N GLY A 18 -3.67 -3.12 -27.11
CA GLY A 18 -2.33 -3.10 -27.69
C GLY A 18 -1.75 -1.71 -28.02
N SER A 19 -2.45 -0.59 -27.72
CA SER A 19 -1.94 0.76 -27.98
C SER A 19 -0.85 1.25 -27.01
N GLY A 20 -0.41 0.42 -26.05
CA GLY A 20 0.65 0.76 -25.10
C GLY A 20 0.18 1.41 -23.82
N LYS A 21 -1.13 1.41 -23.47
CA LYS A 21 -1.66 1.99 -22.22
C LYS A 21 -0.96 1.42 -20.98
N THR A 22 -0.96 0.11 -20.85
CA THR A 22 -0.30 -0.60 -19.74
C THR A 22 1.21 -0.32 -19.68
N THR A 23 1.88 -0.24 -20.83
CA THR A 23 3.31 0.09 -20.93
C THR A 23 3.58 1.50 -20.41
N LEU A 24 2.74 2.47 -20.79
CA LEU A 24 2.83 3.84 -20.28
C LEU A 24 2.61 3.89 -18.76
N LEU A 25 1.57 3.22 -18.25
CA LEU A 25 1.27 3.19 -16.81
C LEU A 25 2.40 2.55 -16.00
N LYS A 26 2.98 1.45 -16.51
CA LYS A 26 4.14 0.80 -15.88
C LYS A 26 5.40 1.67 -15.92
N ALA A 27 5.61 2.41 -17.00
CA ALA A 27 6.71 3.35 -17.09
C ALA A 27 6.59 4.46 -16.04
N ILE A 28 5.39 5.03 -15.85
CA ILE A 28 5.12 6.04 -14.80
C ILE A 28 5.34 5.44 -13.41
N ALA A 29 4.92 4.18 -13.19
CA ALA A 29 5.13 3.48 -11.93
C ALA A 29 6.59 3.06 -11.66
N SER A 30 7.53 3.40 -12.55
CA SER A 30 8.94 2.99 -12.50
C SER A 30 9.15 1.47 -12.52
N GLU A 31 8.16 0.72 -13.02
CA GLU A 31 8.24 -0.74 -13.16
C GLU A 31 8.82 -1.20 -14.50
N TYR A 32 9.08 -0.25 -15.40
CA TYR A 32 9.64 -0.50 -16.71
C TYR A 32 10.91 0.32 -16.86
N GLU A 33 12.04 -0.35 -17.04
CA GLU A 33 13.23 0.31 -17.57
C GLU A 33 12.92 0.67 -19.03
N ILE A 34 12.74 1.96 -19.30
CA ILE A 34 12.62 2.45 -20.65
C ILE A 34 14.00 2.29 -21.26
N ASN A 35 14.22 1.18 -21.95
CA ASN A 35 15.43 0.95 -22.72
C ASN A 35 15.55 2.07 -23.76
N SER A 36 16.53 2.94 -23.53
CA SER A 36 16.85 4.15 -24.28
C SER A 36 17.37 3.83 -25.68
N GLY A 37 16.51 3.26 -26.50
CA GLY A 37 16.80 3.08 -27.94
C GLY A 37 16.16 4.15 -28.80
N TYR A 38 15.15 4.84 -28.33
CA TYR A 38 14.38 5.85 -29.08
C TYR A 38 13.91 6.95 -28.13
N GLU A 39 14.41 8.17 -28.33
CA GLU A 39 14.00 9.43 -27.71
C GLU A 39 13.96 9.48 -26.17
N GLU A 40 14.47 10.56 -25.60
CA GLU A 40 14.49 10.85 -24.16
C GLU A 40 13.07 10.81 -23.59
N VAL A 41 12.79 9.86 -22.70
CA VAL A 41 11.58 9.85 -21.90
C VAL A 41 11.94 10.38 -20.52
N ASP A 42 11.57 11.63 -20.27
CA ASP A 42 11.74 12.26 -18.98
C ASP A 42 10.46 12.16 -18.17
N ILE A 43 10.52 11.49 -17.02
CA ILE A 43 9.50 11.55 -16.00
C ILE A 43 10.02 12.46 -14.88
N ILE A 44 9.47 13.67 -14.83
CA ILE A 44 9.89 14.68 -13.85
C ILE A 44 8.88 14.71 -12.73
N SER A 45 9.33 14.45 -11.50
CA SER A 45 8.54 14.60 -10.29
C SER A 45 9.03 15.77 -9.45
N SER A 46 8.12 16.54 -8.85
CA SER A 46 8.46 17.61 -7.91
C SER A 46 8.57 17.06 -6.48
N GLY A 47 9.64 16.28 -6.18
CA GLY A 47 9.91 15.70 -4.88
C GLY A 47 9.71 14.18 -4.81
N ASP A 48 9.97 13.63 -3.63
CA ASP A 48 9.69 12.21 -3.34
C ASP A 48 8.19 12.03 -3.12
N PHE A 49 7.55 11.20 -3.94
CA PHE A 49 6.14 10.85 -3.79
C PHE A 49 5.93 9.36 -3.97
N ASN A 50 4.92 8.84 -3.27
CA ASN A 50 4.58 7.45 -3.28
C ASN A 50 3.60 7.15 -4.41
N ILE A 51 4.00 6.28 -5.34
CA ILE A 51 3.14 5.83 -6.44
C ILE A 51 2.50 4.51 -6.04
N GLY A 52 1.19 4.47 -6.09
CA GLY A 52 0.42 3.25 -5.95
C GLY A 52 -0.02 2.70 -7.31
N TYR A 53 0.38 1.47 -7.63
CA TYR A 53 -0.02 0.76 -8.84
C TYR A 53 -0.63 -0.60 -8.49
N VAL A 54 -1.84 -0.88 -8.99
CA VAL A 54 -2.49 -2.19 -8.80
C VAL A 54 -1.85 -3.20 -9.75
N LYS A 55 -1.15 -4.19 -9.19
CA LYS A 55 -0.60 -5.33 -9.94
C LYS A 55 -1.60 -6.48 -9.96
N GLN A 56 -1.70 -7.17 -11.09
CA GLN A 56 -2.45 -8.44 -11.15
C GLN A 56 -1.86 -9.53 -10.26
N ASN A 57 -0.56 -9.43 -9.92
CA ASN A 57 0.11 -10.34 -9.02
C ASN A 57 1.09 -9.55 -8.14
N ASP A 58 0.70 -9.30 -6.90
CA ASP A 58 1.45 -8.51 -5.92
C ASP A 58 2.61 -9.29 -5.28
N GLY A 59 2.89 -10.52 -5.72
CA GLY A 59 3.97 -11.37 -5.20
C GLY A 59 3.70 -11.93 -3.80
N TYR A 60 2.50 -11.78 -3.24
CA TYR A 60 2.13 -12.38 -1.97
C TYR A 60 1.74 -13.85 -2.13
N SER A 61 2.09 -14.66 -1.12
CA SER A 61 1.66 -16.06 -1.08
C SER A 61 0.15 -16.14 -0.96
N LEU A 62 -0.48 -16.99 -1.79
CA LEU A 62 -1.90 -17.27 -1.70
C LEU A 62 -2.28 -18.01 -0.39
N ASP A 63 -1.30 -18.54 0.34
CA ASP A 63 -1.47 -19.15 1.67
C ASP A 63 -1.40 -18.13 2.80
N MET A 64 -1.37 -16.82 2.50
CA MET A 64 -1.47 -15.76 3.48
C MET A 64 -2.93 -15.49 3.83
N LYS A 65 -3.23 -15.20 5.10
CA LYS A 65 -4.57 -14.77 5.52
C LYS A 65 -4.89 -13.37 4.96
N MET A 66 -6.16 -13.15 4.61
CA MET A 66 -6.64 -11.86 4.10
C MET A 66 -6.26 -10.69 5.03
N ILE A 67 -6.45 -10.85 6.35
CA ILE A 67 -6.13 -9.77 7.30
C ILE A 67 -4.65 -9.42 7.32
N ASP A 68 -3.76 -10.41 7.19
CA ASP A 68 -2.30 -10.17 7.19
C ASP A 68 -1.87 -9.49 5.90
N TYR A 69 -2.48 -9.87 4.76
CA TYR A 69 -2.28 -9.21 3.49
C TYR A 69 -2.68 -7.72 3.55
N ILE A 70 -3.84 -7.40 4.11
CA ILE A 70 -4.29 -6.02 4.27
C ILE A 70 -3.42 -5.24 5.26
N ARG A 71 -3.03 -5.85 6.39
CA ARG A 71 -2.13 -5.24 7.38
C ARG A 71 -0.74 -4.93 6.83
N SER A 72 -0.30 -5.61 5.77
CA SER A 72 1.00 -5.33 5.14
C SER A 72 1.14 -3.89 4.61
N SER A 73 0.02 -3.17 4.38
CA SER A 73 0.00 -1.74 4.06
C SER A 73 0.55 -0.86 5.20
N PHE A 74 0.56 -1.38 6.42
CA PHE A 74 0.97 -0.66 7.64
C PHE A 74 2.27 -1.23 8.23
N LYS A 75 3.16 -1.72 7.36
CA LYS A 75 4.41 -2.39 7.78
C LYS A 75 5.19 -1.58 8.81
N ASP A 76 5.37 -0.28 8.57
CA ASP A 76 6.14 0.59 9.46
C ASP A 76 5.46 0.76 10.83
N ILE A 77 4.14 0.87 10.86
CA ILE A 77 3.36 0.92 12.12
C ILE A 77 3.49 -0.39 12.88
N LEU A 78 3.36 -1.53 12.17
CA LEU A 78 3.50 -2.86 12.78
C LEU A 78 4.92 -3.12 13.30
N ASP A 79 5.94 -2.60 12.63
CA ASP A 79 7.33 -2.68 13.08
C ASP A 79 7.54 -1.86 14.36
N ILE A 80 6.90 -0.69 14.47
CA ILE A 80 6.92 0.10 15.70
C ILE A 80 6.15 -0.61 16.81
N GLU A 81 4.95 -1.15 16.56
CA GLU A 81 4.18 -1.93 17.55
C GLU A 81 5.04 -3.05 18.16
N ARG A 82 5.73 -3.82 17.30
CA ARG A 82 6.61 -4.90 17.79
C ARG A 82 7.74 -4.39 18.67
N LYS A 83 8.35 -3.26 18.31
CA LYS A 83 9.42 -2.64 19.12
C LYS A 83 8.90 -2.10 20.43
N LEU A 84 7.71 -1.49 20.46
CA LEU A 84 7.06 -1.01 21.67
C LEU A 84 6.79 -2.16 22.63
N ASN A 85 6.21 -3.26 22.16
CA ASN A 85 5.96 -4.45 22.98
C ASN A 85 7.27 -5.03 23.55
N THR A 86 8.34 -5.08 22.77
CA THR A 86 9.65 -5.54 23.26
C THR A 86 10.18 -4.64 24.37
N LEU A 87 10.07 -3.31 24.20
CA LEU A 87 10.52 -2.36 25.23
C LEU A 87 9.64 -2.40 26.48
N GLU A 88 8.32 -2.65 26.35
CA GLU A 88 7.42 -2.87 27.49
C GLU A 88 7.84 -4.11 28.31
N ASP A 89 8.18 -5.20 27.64
CA ASP A 89 8.69 -6.42 28.29
C ASP A 89 10.02 -6.15 29.01
N GLU A 90 10.96 -5.43 28.38
CA GLU A 90 12.23 -5.02 28.98
C GLU A 90 11.99 -4.13 30.22
N MET A 91 11.12 -3.13 30.13
CA MET A 91 10.78 -2.22 31.24
C MET A 91 10.10 -2.94 32.39
N SER A 92 9.37 -4.03 32.13
CA SER A 92 8.73 -4.84 33.18
C SER A 92 9.75 -5.60 34.04
N THR A 93 10.94 -5.88 33.50
CA THR A 93 12.00 -6.66 34.17
C THR A 93 13.13 -5.80 34.72
N HIS A 94 13.42 -4.68 34.08
CA HIS A 94 14.50 -3.79 34.44
C HIS A 94 14.16 -2.33 34.12
N TYR A 95 14.24 -1.46 35.16
CA TYR A 95 14.08 -0.02 34.96
C TYR A 95 15.38 0.61 34.45
N ASP A 96 15.33 1.20 33.25
CA ASP A 96 16.41 2.00 32.66
C ASP A 96 15.82 3.24 31.98
N GLU A 97 16.29 4.43 32.38
CA GLU A 97 15.84 5.71 31.83
C GLU A 97 16.04 5.78 30.29
N LYS A 98 17.06 5.12 29.75
CA LYS A 98 17.32 5.06 28.33
C LYS A 98 16.25 4.26 27.60
N ILE A 99 15.77 3.15 28.19
CA ILE A 99 14.69 2.33 27.65
C ILE A 99 13.39 3.13 27.65
N VAL A 100 13.10 3.84 28.75
CA VAL A 100 11.92 4.71 28.86
C VAL A 100 11.95 5.83 27.83
N SER A 101 13.09 6.51 27.64
CA SER A 101 13.23 7.54 26.60
C SER A 101 12.98 6.99 25.21
N LYS A 102 13.56 5.85 24.86
CA LYS A 102 13.37 5.19 23.55
C LYS A 102 11.93 4.75 23.32
N TYR A 103 11.26 4.26 24.37
CA TYR A 103 9.85 3.92 24.32
C TYR A 103 8.99 5.15 23.98
N ASN A 104 9.21 6.26 24.68
CA ASN A 104 8.46 7.50 24.46
C ASN A 104 8.68 8.08 23.05
N ASP A 105 9.89 8.01 22.50
CA ASP A 105 10.20 8.44 21.15
C ASP A 105 9.45 7.57 20.11
N LEU A 106 9.46 6.25 20.30
CA LEU A 106 8.72 5.33 19.43
C LEU A 106 7.21 5.49 19.56
N LEU A 107 6.71 5.72 20.78
CA LEU A 107 5.28 5.95 21.02
C LEU A 107 4.79 7.22 20.30
N SER A 108 5.56 8.31 20.39
CA SER A 108 5.27 9.56 19.67
C SER A 108 5.25 9.34 18.17
N ARG A 109 6.19 8.56 17.64
CA ARG A 109 6.22 8.20 16.21
C ARG A 109 5.03 7.33 15.81
N TYR A 110 4.66 6.34 16.62
CA TYR A 110 3.49 5.49 16.43
C TYR A 110 2.20 6.31 16.35
N GLU A 111 2.03 7.26 17.26
CA GLU A 111 0.90 8.15 17.31
C GLU A 111 0.84 9.07 16.08
N TYR A 112 1.98 9.69 15.70
CA TYR A 112 2.10 10.52 14.51
C TYR A 112 1.72 9.77 13.23
N MET A 113 2.12 8.51 13.11
CA MET A 113 1.81 7.66 11.94
C MET A 113 0.37 7.12 11.95
N GLY A 114 -0.43 7.44 12.98
CA GLY A 114 -1.80 6.98 13.10
C GLY A 114 -1.95 5.56 13.63
N GLY A 115 -1.00 5.07 14.40
CA GLY A 115 -0.97 3.73 14.96
C GLY A 115 -2.23 3.33 15.74
N TYR A 116 -2.90 4.27 16.41
CA TYR A 116 -4.18 3.99 17.07
C TYR A 116 -5.37 3.92 16.11
N LYS A 117 -5.23 4.35 14.85
CA LYS A 117 -6.35 4.51 13.91
C LYS A 117 -6.38 3.44 12.83
N TYR A 118 -5.22 2.85 12.49
CA TYR A 118 -5.11 1.95 11.32
C TYR A 118 -6.04 0.74 11.40
N LYS A 119 -6.26 0.18 12.60
CA LYS A 119 -7.17 -0.97 12.79
C LYS A 119 -8.60 -0.60 12.38
N LYS A 120 -9.07 0.59 12.78
CA LYS A 120 -10.38 1.09 12.40
C LYS A 120 -10.46 1.47 10.92
N GLU A 121 -9.39 2.01 10.34
CA GLU A 121 -9.32 2.28 8.90
C GLU A 121 -9.49 0.99 8.09
N ILE A 122 -8.85 -0.11 8.51
CA ILE A 122 -9.03 -1.43 7.90
C ILE A 122 -10.49 -1.88 7.97
N GLU A 123 -11.12 -1.80 9.14
CA GLU A 123 -12.51 -2.23 9.31
C GLU A 123 -13.47 -1.45 8.42
N VAL A 124 -13.32 -0.13 8.38
CA VAL A 124 -14.15 0.76 7.57
C VAL A 124 -14.01 0.45 6.08
N ILE A 125 -12.79 0.26 5.58
CA ILE A 125 -12.59 0.03 4.15
C ILE A 125 -13.06 -1.37 3.75
N LEU A 126 -12.80 -2.41 4.55
CA LEU A 126 -13.28 -3.76 4.30
C LEU A 126 -14.80 -3.80 4.21
N SER A 127 -15.51 -3.13 5.12
CA SER A 127 -16.96 -3.02 5.08
C SER A 127 -17.47 -2.31 3.81
N LYS A 128 -16.77 -1.27 3.33
CA LYS A 128 -17.13 -0.55 2.09
C LYS A 128 -16.98 -1.42 0.83
N PHE A 129 -16.14 -2.43 0.87
CA PHE A 129 -15.90 -3.38 -0.23
C PHE A 129 -16.65 -4.70 -0.07
N ASP A 130 -17.62 -4.76 0.88
CA ASP A 130 -18.46 -5.92 1.17
C ASP A 130 -17.70 -7.15 1.73
N PHE A 131 -16.58 -6.92 2.41
CA PHE A 131 -15.90 -7.95 3.18
C PHE A 131 -16.38 -7.96 4.63
N SER A 132 -16.68 -9.17 5.14
CA SER A 132 -17.16 -9.39 6.50
C SER A 132 -16.02 -9.79 7.45
N ASP A 133 -16.30 -9.78 8.75
CA ASP A 133 -15.34 -10.27 9.75
C ASP A 133 -14.93 -11.73 9.54
N LYS A 134 -15.85 -12.57 9.01
CA LYS A 134 -15.56 -13.97 8.71
C LYS A 134 -14.53 -14.15 7.59
N ASP A 135 -14.37 -13.16 6.72
CA ASP A 135 -13.43 -13.21 5.61
C ASP A 135 -12.00 -12.94 6.06
N LYS A 136 -11.81 -12.27 7.21
CA LYS A 136 -10.49 -11.89 7.73
C LYS A 136 -9.55 -13.09 7.95
N ASP A 137 -10.11 -14.21 8.37
CA ASP A 137 -9.34 -15.43 8.66
C ASP A 137 -9.17 -16.37 7.47
N LYS A 138 -9.84 -16.10 6.34
CA LYS A 138 -9.68 -16.86 5.10
C LYS A 138 -8.31 -16.63 4.48
N TYR A 139 -7.80 -17.64 3.81
CA TYR A 139 -6.59 -17.53 3.00
C TYR A 139 -6.89 -16.89 1.64
N LEU A 140 -5.90 -16.24 1.03
CA LEU A 140 -6.09 -15.57 -0.26
C LEU A 140 -6.53 -16.53 -1.38
N ASN A 141 -6.12 -17.80 -1.32
CA ASN A 141 -6.53 -18.83 -2.28
C ASN A 141 -8.04 -19.19 -2.21
N GLU A 142 -8.75 -18.78 -1.16
CA GLU A 142 -10.20 -19.01 -1.02
C GLU A 142 -11.05 -17.93 -1.68
N PHE A 143 -10.41 -16.84 -2.20
CA PHE A 143 -11.09 -15.74 -2.83
C PHE A 143 -11.10 -15.85 -4.36
N SER A 144 -12.18 -15.39 -4.98
CA SER A 144 -12.25 -15.28 -6.45
C SER A 144 -11.26 -14.23 -6.98
N GLY A 145 -10.90 -14.31 -8.27
CA GLY A 145 -10.03 -13.32 -8.91
C GLY A 145 -10.51 -11.88 -8.74
N GLY A 146 -11.81 -11.62 -8.89
CA GLY A 146 -12.39 -10.30 -8.66
C GLY A 146 -12.31 -9.83 -7.20
N GLN A 147 -12.43 -10.77 -6.24
CA GLN A 147 -12.23 -10.45 -4.82
C GLN A 147 -10.76 -10.14 -4.53
N LEU A 148 -9.82 -10.88 -5.11
CA LEU A 148 -8.39 -10.60 -4.99
C LEU A 148 -8.03 -9.23 -5.55
N THR A 149 -8.61 -8.85 -6.71
CA THR A 149 -8.44 -7.50 -7.28
C THR A 149 -8.97 -6.43 -6.32
N LYS A 150 -10.14 -6.64 -5.68
CA LYS A 150 -10.66 -5.74 -4.65
C LYS A 150 -9.72 -5.64 -3.44
N LEU A 151 -9.16 -6.75 -2.97
CA LEU A 151 -8.20 -6.77 -1.85
C LEU A 151 -6.92 -6.02 -2.20
N SER A 152 -6.37 -6.20 -3.40
CA SER A 152 -5.21 -5.43 -3.89
C SER A 152 -5.51 -3.92 -3.91
N LEU A 153 -6.70 -3.54 -4.37
CA LEU A 153 -7.12 -2.14 -4.36
C LEU A 153 -7.26 -1.59 -2.94
N ILE A 154 -7.88 -2.34 -2.02
CA ILE A 154 -8.00 -1.95 -0.61
C ILE A 154 -6.61 -1.71 -0.01
N ARG A 155 -5.69 -2.66 -0.20
CA ARG A 155 -4.32 -2.58 0.29
C ARG A 155 -3.61 -1.33 -0.23
N LEU A 156 -3.79 -1.04 -1.51
CA LEU A 156 -3.23 0.14 -2.15
C LEU A 156 -3.82 1.45 -1.59
N LEU A 157 -5.14 1.52 -1.40
CA LEU A 157 -5.80 2.70 -0.83
C LEU A 157 -5.35 2.96 0.62
N LEU A 158 -5.11 1.89 1.39
CA LEU A 158 -4.61 2.01 2.78
C LEU A 158 -3.17 2.50 2.85
N SER A 159 -2.35 2.26 1.82
CA SER A 159 -0.98 2.82 1.74
C SER A 159 -0.95 4.32 1.45
N LYS A 160 -2.12 4.93 1.17
CA LYS A 160 -2.31 6.38 0.94
C LYS A 160 -1.31 6.93 -0.09
N PRO A 161 -1.26 6.39 -1.31
CA PRO A 161 -0.33 6.86 -2.33
C PRO A 161 -0.67 8.29 -2.76
N ASP A 162 0.36 9.08 -3.09
CA ASP A 162 0.19 10.42 -3.64
C ASP A 162 -0.32 10.38 -5.08
N LEU A 163 0.09 9.36 -5.85
CA LEU A 163 -0.41 9.07 -7.20
C LEU A 163 -0.94 7.63 -7.25
N LEU A 164 -2.20 7.48 -7.62
CA LEU A 164 -2.86 6.18 -7.81
C LEU A 164 -2.98 5.86 -9.29
N ILE A 165 -2.39 4.74 -9.71
CA ILE A 165 -2.45 4.24 -11.09
C ILE A 165 -3.32 2.97 -11.11
N LEU A 166 -4.37 3.00 -11.93
CA LEU A 166 -5.29 1.87 -12.12
C LEU A 166 -5.27 1.44 -13.59
N ASP A 167 -4.87 0.19 -13.84
CA ASP A 167 -4.89 -0.42 -15.18
C ASP A 167 -6.04 -1.42 -15.24
N GLU A 168 -7.08 -1.10 -16.03
CA GLU A 168 -8.29 -1.90 -16.20
C GLU A 168 -8.91 -2.44 -14.88
N PRO A 169 -9.22 -1.56 -13.90
CA PRO A 169 -9.59 -1.98 -12.54
C PRO A 169 -10.93 -2.70 -12.42
N THR A 170 -11.67 -2.83 -13.53
CA THR A 170 -13.01 -3.44 -13.58
C THR A 170 -13.07 -4.79 -14.26
N ASN A 171 -11.95 -5.32 -14.70
CA ASN A 171 -11.88 -6.65 -15.35
C ASN A 171 -11.69 -7.77 -14.33
#